data_fa20ace404c64506f1081bce1ce11a8f
#
_entry.id   fa20ace404c64506f1081bce1ce11a8f
#
_cell.length_a   1.000
_cell.length_b   1.000
_cell.length_c   1.000
_cell.angle_alpha   90.00
_cell.angle_beta   90.00
_cell.angle_gamma   90.00
#
_symmetry.space_group_name_H-M   'P 1'
#
loop_
_entity.id
_entity.type
_entity.pdbx_description
1 polymer ?
#
loop_
_entity_poly.entity_id
_entity_poly.type
_entity_poly.pdbx_seq_one_letter_code
_entity_poly.pdbx_strand_id
1 'polypeptide(L)'
;LVKWLLAIPHLIIVGVFAGGGIWLTTTTDTGPRGFQWAAGGLIGVLVLFAAIALLFTGRYPRPIFDFVMGMDRWVVRTGAYTALMTDEYPPFRLDLGETEPEAPPAPHDDPPPEPVPHRWTAGKITMVVIGALAALLSAGTVTGGVTLLWLDQTQRDDGFVSTSRSFATSGSAIASDQIEAGGIAEGELAALRTFVGDVRVEVQPVGNRPVFVGIAPADDAARYLQGVSHIEVDDFDSAPVARPGSAVLTPPADNGFWAVQASGPGPQQVTWTAQPGDWVVVVANADGSPGVSAIVGVGAELPALPLVGAGLLVFSVFLLVVGGALVAVAISQASARSPSRSG
;
A
#
# COMPACT_ATOMS: atom_id res chain seq x y z
N LEU A 1 -14.22 -13.50 -21.64
CA LEU A 1 -12.87 -12.99 -21.28
C LEU A 1 -12.64 -11.55 -21.79
N VAL A 2 -12.98 -11.23 -23.06
CA VAL A 2 -12.75 -9.90 -23.67
C VAL A 2 -13.49 -8.78 -22.91
N LYS A 3 -14.74 -9.01 -22.48
CA LYS A 3 -15.53 -8.02 -21.72
C LYS A 3 -14.86 -7.60 -20.41
N TRP A 4 -14.28 -8.54 -19.67
CA TRP A 4 -13.58 -8.24 -18.43
C TRP A 4 -12.32 -7.40 -18.65
N LEU A 5 -11.58 -7.67 -19.74
CA LEU A 5 -10.41 -6.87 -20.10
C LEU A 5 -10.80 -5.41 -20.44
N LEU A 6 -11.90 -5.24 -21.19
CA LEU A 6 -12.42 -3.90 -21.52
C LEU A 6 -13.03 -3.18 -20.29
N ALA A 7 -13.44 -3.91 -19.26
CA ALA A 7 -13.97 -3.34 -18.03
C ALA A 7 -12.87 -2.82 -17.08
N ILE A 8 -11.62 -3.28 -17.19
CA ILE A 8 -10.52 -2.88 -16.28
C ILE A 8 -10.37 -1.36 -16.13
N PRO A 9 -10.24 -0.55 -17.21
CA PRO A 9 -10.11 0.89 -17.06
C PRO A 9 -11.34 1.53 -16.38
N HIS A 10 -12.53 1.01 -16.64
CA HIS A 10 -13.76 1.49 -15.99
C HIS A 10 -13.79 1.15 -14.51
N LEU A 11 -13.35 -0.06 -14.13
CA LEU A 11 -13.27 -0.50 -12.73
C LEU A 11 -12.26 0.33 -11.93
N ILE A 12 -11.14 0.72 -12.54
CA ILE A 12 -10.16 1.63 -11.91
C ILE A 12 -10.82 2.98 -11.62
N ILE A 13 -11.53 3.56 -12.60
CA ILE A 13 -12.22 4.83 -12.44
C ILE A 13 -13.33 4.69 -11.39
N VAL A 14 -14.15 3.63 -11.45
CA VAL A 14 -15.19 3.34 -10.44
C VAL A 14 -14.57 3.21 -9.05
N GLY A 15 -13.43 2.52 -8.90
CA GLY A 15 -12.70 2.40 -7.64
C GLY A 15 -12.31 3.76 -7.06
N VAL A 16 -11.81 4.68 -7.87
CA VAL A 16 -11.46 6.04 -7.45
C VAL A 16 -12.70 6.84 -7.05
N PHE A 17 -13.79 6.74 -7.79
CA PHE A 17 -14.98 7.55 -7.57
C PHE A 17 -15.90 6.99 -6.48
N ALA A 18 -16.15 5.69 -6.46
CA ALA A 18 -17.07 5.06 -5.51
C ALA A 18 -16.40 4.66 -4.17
N GLY A 19 -15.07 4.82 -4.08
CA GLY A 19 -14.33 4.54 -2.85
C GLY A 19 -13.93 3.09 -2.68
N GLY A 20 -13.20 2.55 -3.65
CA GLY A 20 -12.38 1.36 -3.45
C GLY A 20 -11.30 1.66 -2.42
N GLY A 21 -11.66 1.64 -1.13
CA GLY A 21 -10.69 1.73 -0.04
C GLY A 21 -9.75 0.54 -0.13
N ILE A 22 -8.45 0.79 0.00
CA ILE A 22 -7.47 -0.27 0.23
C ILE A 22 -7.85 -0.91 1.56
N TRP A 23 -8.34 -2.14 1.51
CA TRP A 23 -8.65 -2.94 2.69
C TRP A 23 -7.32 -3.44 3.26
N LEU A 24 -6.74 -2.73 4.20
CA LEU A 24 -5.72 -3.28 5.08
C LEU A 24 -6.44 -4.05 6.19
N THR A 25 -6.76 -5.31 5.91
CA THR A 25 -7.17 -6.24 6.96
C THR A 25 -5.93 -6.72 7.68
N THR A 26 -5.58 -6.08 8.79
CA THR A 26 -4.69 -6.73 9.77
C THR A 26 -5.54 -7.72 10.55
N THR A 27 -5.41 -8.99 10.23
CA THR A 27 -5.94 -10.09 11.04
C THR A 27 -5.06 -10.23 12.29
N THR A 28 -5.45 -9.56 13.37
CA THR A 28 -4.96 -9.90 14.70
C THR A 28 -5.95 -10.85 15.35
N ASP A 29 -5.44 -11.88 16.00
CA ASP A 29 -6.13 -13.05 16.58
C ASP A 29 -7.14 -12.75 17.71
N THR A 30 -7.55 -11.52 17.89
CA THR A 30 -8.51 -11.04 18.90
C THR A 30 -9.61 -10.20 18.28
N GLY A 31 -10.48 -10.81 17.45
CA GLY A 31 -11.79 -10.30 17.06
C GLY A 31 -11.85 -8.93 16.35
N PRO A 32 -12.92 -8.63 15.60
CA PRO A 32 -12.99 -7.45 14.74
C PRO A 32 -13.23 -6.19 15.57
N ARG A 33 -12.19 -5.44 15.88
CA ARG A 33 -12.23 -4.05 16.31
C ARG A 33 -11.50 -3.18 15.30
N GLY A 34 -11.94 -3.18 14.07
CA GLY A 34 -11.48 -2.27 13.03
C GLY A 34 -12.49 -1.14 12.87
N PHE A 35 -12.09 0.09 13.13
CA PHE A 35 -12.84 1.27 12.74
C PHE A 35 -12.75 1.36 11.20
N GLN A 36 -13.81 0.87 10.51
CA GLN A 36 -13.89 0.93 9.05
C GLN A 36 -14.31 2.35 8.66
N TRP A 37 -13.36 3.21 8.34
CA TRP A 37 -13.64 4.40 7.57
C TRP A 37 -13.80 3.99 6.11
N ALA A 38 -15.02 3.69 5.69
CA ALA A 38 -15.40 3.75 4.30
C ALA A 38 -15.46 5.23 3.90
N ALA A 39 -14.33 5.83 3.62
CA ALA A 39 -14.31 7.12 2.94
C ALA A 39 -14.91 6.87 1.55
N GLY A 40 -16.15 7.29 1.33
CA GLY A 40 -16.86 7.10 0.07
C GLY A 40 -16.18 7.88 -1.05
N GLY A 41 -15.09 7.42 -1.57
CA GLY A 41 -14.35 7.91 -2.73
C GLY A 41 -14.45 9.41 -3.03
N LEU A 42 -14.21 9.78 -4.27
CA LEU A 42 -14.41 11.17 -4.73
C LEU A 42 -15.86 11.63 -4.57
N ILE A 43 -16.83 10.73 -4.76
CA ILE A 43 -18.27 11.03 -4.59
C ILE A 43 -18.53 11.48 -3.15
N GLY A 44 -18.01 10.78 -2.15
CA GLY A 44 -18.16 11.14 -0.74
C GLY A 44 -17.57 12.52 -0.42
N VAL A 45 -16.39 12.82 -0.97
CA VAL A 45 -15.74 14.14 -0.81
C VAL A 45 -16.58 15.23 -1.46
N LEU A 46 -17.10 15.03 -2.69
CA LEU A 46 -17.96 16.00 -3.36
C LEU A 46 -19.28 16.22 -2.63
N VAL A 47 -19.89 15.18 -2.08
CA VAL A 47 -21.09 15.27 -1.25
C VAL A 47 -20.81 16.04 0.03
N LEU A 48 -19.67 15.80 0.69
CA LEU A 48 -19.26 16.57 1.86
C LEU A 48 -19.08 18.06 1.53
N PHE A 49 -18.43 18.40 0.42
CA PHE A 49 -18.28 19.77 -0.02
C PHE A 49 -19.64 20.40 -0.38
N ALA A 50 -20.52 19.65 -1.02
CA ALA A 50 -21.88 20.12 -1.30
C ALA A 50 -22.68 20.38 -0.02
N ALA A 51 -22.52 19.52 1.01
CA ALA A 51 -23.15 19.72 2.32
C ALA A 51 -22.59 20.96 3.04
N ILE A 52 -21.26 21.17 3.01
CA ILE A 52 -20.63 22.38 3.55
C ILE A 52 -21.13 23.63 2.79
N ALA A 53 -21.16 23.59 1.46
CA ALA A 53 -21.67 24.70 0.65
C ALA A 53 -23.14 25.00 0.98
N LEU A 54 -23.97 23.96 1.17
CA LEU A 54 -25.37 24.11 1.58
C LEU A 54 -25.47 24.76 2.95
N LEU A 55 -24.62 24.35 3.93
CA LEU A 55 -24.62 24.90 5.29
C LEU A 55 -24.32 26.41 5.31
N PHE A 56 -23.35 26.86 4.49
CA PHE A 56 -22.93 28.27 4.47
C PHE A 56 -23.70 29.14 3.49
N THR A 57 -24.26 28.58 2.41
CA THR A 57 -24.95 29.34 1.35
C THR A 57 -26.45 29.15 1.34
N GLY A 58 -26.97 28.19 2.10
CA GLY A 58 -28.39 27.81 2.12
C GLY A 58 -28.90 27.25 0.79
N ARG A 59 -28.02 26.99 -0.17
CA ARG A 59 -28.39 26.50 -1.50
C ARG A 59 -27.46 25.38 -1.95
N TYR A 60 -28.05 24.29 -2.46
CA TYR A 60 -27.29 23.19 -3.02
C TYR A 60 -26.71 23.59 -4.40
N PRO A 61 -25.39 23.37 -4.66
CA PRO A 61 -24.78 23.70 -5.95
C PRO A 61 -25.25 22.68 -7.01
N ARG A 62 -26.25 23.05 -7.82
CA ARG A 62 -26.80 22.17 -8.87
C ARG A 62 -25.74 21.51 -9.76
N PRO A 63 -24.67 22.21 -10.23
CA PRO A 63 -23.67 21.55 -11.07
C PRO A 63 -22.89 20.45 -10.38
N ILE A 64 -22.68 20.51 -9.05
CA ILE A 64 -22.06 19.42 -8.28
C ILE A 64 -23.02 18.25 -8.17
N PHE A 65 -24.31 18.52 -7.95
CA PHE A 65 -25.35 17.50 -7.94
C PHE A 65 -25.43 16.79 -9.30
N ASP A 66 -25.51 17.54 -10.39
CA ASP A 66 -25.61 17.00 -11.74
C ASP A 66 -24.38 16.14 -12.10
N PHE A 67 -23.19 16.59 -11.69
CA PHE A 67 -21.94 15.83 -11.86
C PHE A 67 -21.95 14.52 -11.07
N VAL A 68 -22.29 14.57 -9.75
CA VAL A 68 -22.35 13.36 -8.90
C VAL A 68 -23.40 12.39 -9.45
N MET A 69 -24.59 12.89 -9.81
CA MET A 69 -25.65 12.05 -10.39
C MET A 69 -25.24 11.43 -11.74
N GLY A 70 -24.51 12.17 -12.58
CA GLY A 70 -23.96 11.66 -13.84
C GLY A 70 -22.95 10.54 -13.59
N MET A 71 -22.07 10.71 -12.59
CA MET A 71 -21.10 9.69 -12.18
C MET A 71 -21.77 8.45 -11.60
N ASP A 72 -22.75 8.60 -10.70
CA ASP A 72 -23.49 7.49 -10.12
C ASP A 72 -24.18 6.63 -11.19
N ARG A 73 -24.83 7.30 -12.17
CA ARG A 73 -25.44 6.60 -13.30
C ARG A 73 -24.41 5.84 -14.14
N TRP A 74 -23.25 6.44 -14.38
CA TRP A 74 -22.18 5.78 -15.10
C TRP A 74 -21.63 4.57 -14.31
N VAL A 75 -21.47 4.69 -12.99
CA VAL A 75 -21.06 3.58 -12.10
C VAL A 75 -22.06 2.42 -12.18
N VAL A 76 -23.38 2.72 -12.15
CA VAL A 76 -24.42 1.70 -12.26
C VAL A 76 -24.40 1.02 -13.63
N ARG A 77 -24.23 1.77 -14.74
CA ARG A 77 -24.09 1.19 -16.10
C ARG A 77 -22.85 0.27 -16.19
N THR A 78 -21.72 0.72 -15.64
CA THR A 78 -20.49 -0.10 -15.59
C THR A 78 -20.70 -1.35 -14.75
N GLY A 79 -21.38 -1.24 -13.61
CA GLY A 79 -21.76 -2.37 -12.77
C GLY A 79 -22.66 -3.38 -13.51
N ALA A 80 -23.67 -2.93 -14.20
CA ALA A 80 -24.54 -3.76 -15.02
C ALA A 80 -23.78 -4.49 -16.14
N TYR A 81 -22.85 -3.81 -16.80
CA TYR A 81 -22.00 -4.41 -17.82
C TYR A 81 -21.05 -5.47 -17.27
N THR A 82 -20.39 -5.19 -16.12
CA THR A 82 -19.48 -6.15 -15.45
C THR A 82 -20.24 -7.34 -14.85
N ALA A 83 -21.47 -7.13 -14.38
CA ALA A 83 -22.35 -8.19 -13.89
C ALA A 83 -23.01 -8.99 -15.03
N LEU A 84 -22.63 -8.75 -16.31
CA LEU A 84 -23.17 -9.43 -17.51
C LEU A 84 -24.68 -9.23 -17.73
N MET A 85 -25.25 -8.18 -17.13
CA MET A 85 -26.68 -7.85 -17.30
C MET A 85 -26.97 -7.15 -18.63
N THR A 86 -25.95 -6.61 -19.29
CA THR A 86 -26.05 -5.97 -20.62
C THR A 86 -24.82 -6.28 -21.46
N ASP A 87 -25.01 -6.35 -22.78
CA ASP A 87 -23.93 -6.51 -23.76
C ASP A 87 -23.43 -5.19 -24.31
N GLU A 88 -24.14 -4.10 -24.03
CA GLU A 88 -23.78 -2.77 -24.51
C GLU A 88 -22.64 -2.18 -23.68
N TYR A 89 -21.54 -1.81 -24.37
CA TYR A 89 -20.39 -1.19 -23.75
C TYR A 89 -20.76 0.17 -23.15
N PRO A 90 -20.53 0.44 -21.85
CA PRO A 90 -20.93 1.68 -21.20
C PRO A 90 -20.09 2.85 -21.73
N PRO A 91 -20.64 3.75 -22.57
CA PRO A 91 -19.92 4.94 -22.97
C PRO A 91 -19.68 5.83 -21.75
N PHE A 92 -18.50 6.47 -21.71
CA PHE A 92 -18.21 7.47 -20.69
C PHE A 92 -19.00 8.75 -20.97
N ARG A 93 -20.24 8.79 -20.51
CA ARG A 93 -21.15 9.94 -20.61
C ARG A 93 -21.68 10.30 -19.24
N LEU A 94 -21.57 11.58 -18.90
CA LEU A 94 -22.10 12.18 -17.67
C LEU A 94 -23.47 12.85 -17.95
N ASP A 95 -24.22 12.32 -18.92
CA ASP A 95 -25.54 12.85 -19.27
C ASP A 95 -26.58 12.60 -18.16
N LEU A 96 -27.51 13.49 -18.03
CA LEU A 96 -28.61 13.43 -17.07
C LEU A 96 -29.69 12.38 -17.43
N GLY A 97 -29.50 11.62 -18.50
CA GLY A 97 -30.48 10.71 -19.06
C GLY A 97 -31.35 11.37 -20.16
N GLU A 98 -32.25 10.60 -20.77
CA GLU A 98 -33.21 11.14 -21.68
C GLU A 98 -34.09 12.18 -20.99
N THR A 99 -34.20 13.37 -21.55
CA THR A 99 -35.13 14.40 -21.08
C THR A 99 -36.52 13.80 -21.17
N GLU A 100 -37.26 13.79 -20.08
CA GLU A 100 -38.67 13.40 -20.11
C GLU A 100 -39.36 14.19 -21.23
N PRO A 101 -40.19 13.57 -22.07
CA PRO A 101 -40.85 14.27 -23.15
C PRO A 101 -41.52 15.52 -22.59
N GLU A 102 -41.07 16.69 -23.02
CA GLU A 102 -41.61 17.98 -22.58
C GLU A 102 -43.12 17.94 -22.80
N ALA A 103 -43.89 18.08 -21.72
CA ALA A 103 -45.32 18.20 -21.80
C ALA A 103 -45.68 19.31 -22.79
N PRO A 104 -46.68 19.13 -23.66
CA PRO A 104 -47.01 20.14 -24.67
C PRO A 104 -47.09 21.52 -24.02
N PRO A 105 -46.43 22.54 -24.57
CA PRO A 105 -46.43 23.86 -23.97
C PRO A 105 -47.86 24.37 -23.85
N ALA A 106 -48.29 24.69 -22.64
CA ALA A 106 -49.52 25.43 -22.44
C ALA A 106 -49.36 26.78 -23.17
N PRO A 107 -50.41 27.26 -23.86
CA PRO A 107 -50.34 28.52 -24.53
C PRO A 107 -50.23 29.66 -23.52
N HIS A 108 -49.00 30.13 -23.30
CA HIS A 108 -48.73 31.33 -22.53
C HIS A 108 -48.07 32.36 -23.46
N ASP A 109 -48.72 33.50 -23.59
CA ASP A 109 -48.22 34.71 -24.28
C ASP A 109 -47.15 35.46 -23.45
N ASP A 110 -46.49 34.80 -22.49
CA ASP A 110 -45.43 35.41 -21.73
C ASP A 110 -44.09 35.33 -22.49
N PRO A 111 -43.33 36.45 -22.53
CA PRO A 111 -42.02 36.44 -23.19
C PRO A 111 -41.14 35.40 -22.52
N PRO A 112 -40.27 34.68 -23.31
CA PRO A 112 -39.39 33.63 -22.77
C PRO A 112 -38.56 34.19 -21.59
N PRO A 113 -38.48 33.47 -20.47
CA PRO A 113 -37.71 33.93 -19.32
C PRO A 113 -36.28 34.21 -19.75
N GLU A 114 -35.76 35.38 -19.42
CA GLU A 114 -34.36 35.72 -19.66
C GLU A 114 -33.45 34.61 -19.11
N PRO A 115 -32.42 34.19 -19.86
CA PRO A 115 -31.50 33.13 -19.40
C PRO A 115 -30.86 33.58 -18.12
N VAL A 116 -31.21 32.90 -17.02
CA VAL A 116 -30.61 33.15 -15.70
C VAL A 116 -29.13 32.84 -15.81
N PRO A 117 -28.21 33.80 -15.58
CA PRO A 117 -26.80 33.55 -15.75
C PRO A 117 -26.37 32.42 -14.82
N HIS A 118 -25.85 31.34 -15.39
CA HIS A 118 -25.33 30.19 -14.61
C HIS A 118 -24.16 30.67 -13.75
N ARG A 119 -24.35 30.73 -12.44
CA ARG A 119 -23.32 31.16 -11.48
C ARG A 119 -22.12 30.20 -11.46
N TRP A 120 -22.32 28.95 -11.88
CA TRP A 120 -21.33 27.91 -11.96
C TRP A 120 -20.89 27.71 -13.41
N THR A 121 -19.65 28.10 -13.72
CA THR A 121 -19.04 27.89 -15.05
C THR A 121 -18.24 26.57 -15.01
N ALA A 122 -17.95 26.01 -16.19
CA ALA A 122 -17.13 24.81 -16.31
C ALA A 122 -15.80 24.93 -15.55
N GLY A 123 -15.12 26.09 -15.60
CA GLY A 123 -13.87 26.32 -14.86
C GLY A 123 -14.04 26.22 -13.36
N LYS A 124 -15.13 26.71 -12.76
CA LYS A 124 -15.38 26.59 -11.31
C LYS A 124 -15.66 25.14 -10.92
N ILE A 125 -16.38 24.40 -11.74
CA ILE A 125 -16.60 22.96 -11.51
C ILE A 125 -15.27 22.21 -11.55
N THR A 126 -14.42 22.49 -12.54
CA THR A 126 -13.08 21.90 -12.65
C THR A 126 -12.24 22.20 -11.41
N MET A 127 -12.25 23.44 -10.89
CA MET A 127 -11.53 23.78 -9.64
C MET A 127 -12.02 22.97 -8.44
N VAL A 128 -13.33 22.78 -8.29
CA VAL A 128 -13.91 21.98 -7.21
C VAL A 128 -13.51 20.50 -7.36
N VAL A 129 -13.57 19.95 -8.56
CA VAL A 129 -13.18 18.55 -8.85
C VAL A 129 -11.70 18.34 -8.54
N ILE A 130 -10.81 19.23 -9.01
CA ILE A 130 -9.37 19.15 -8.72
C ILE A 130 -9.12 19.29 -7.22
N GLY A 131 -9.80 20.22 -6.55
CA GLY A 131 -9.68 20.40 -5.10
C GLY A 131 -10.16 19.18 -4.31
N ALA A 132 -11.25 18.54 -4.74
CA ALA A 132 -11.75 17.30 -4.15
C ALA A 132 -10.79 16.11 -4.36
N LEU A 133 -10.22 15.99 -5.55
CA LEU A 133 -9.18 14.99 -5.84
C LEU A 133 -7.94 15.20 -4.98
N ALA A 134 -7.49 16.45 -4.83
CA ALA A 134 -6.37 16.78 -3.96
C ALA A 134 -6.65 16.42 -2.50
N ALA A 135 -7.86 16.66 -2.00
CA ALA A 135 -8.28 16.28 -0.65
C ALA A 135 -8.32 14.76 -0.47
N LEU A 136 -8.80 14.01 -1.46
CA LEU A 136 -8.80 12.54 -1.44
C LEU A 136 -7.37 11.97 -1.41
N LEU A 137 -6.49 12.48 -2.28
CA LEU A 137 -5.08 12.09 -2.29
C LEU A 137 -4.39 12.45 -0.97
N SER A 138 -4.72 13.62 -0.39
CA SER A 138 -4.22 14.01 0.92
C SER A 138 -4.63 13.01 2.01
N ALA A 139 -5.87 12.54 2.04
CA ALA A 139 -6.32 11.54 3.00
C ALA A 139 -5.50 10.24 2.89
N GLY A 140 -5.24 9.77 1.66
CA GLY A 140 -4.38 8.61 1.41
C GLY A 140 -2.94 8.81 1.88
N THR A 141 -2.35 9.96 1.59
CA THR A 141 -0.96 10.27 1.99
C THR A 141 -0.83 10.50 3.50
N VAL A 142 -1.84 11.07 4.18
CA VAL A 142 -1.89 11.12 5.67
C VAL A 142 -1.88 9.72 6.25
N THR A 143 -2.79 8.85 5.78
CA THR A 143 -2.87 7.47 6.27
C THR A 143 -1.55 6.74 6.07
N GLY A 144 -0.97 6.81 4.87
CA GLY A 144 0.34 6.21 4.58
C GLY A 144 1.45 6.78 5.47
N GLY A 145 1.55 8.10 5.60
CA GLY A 145 2.56 8.76 6.43
C GLY A 145 2.45 8.39 7.91
N VAL A 146 1.24 8.42 8.46
CA VAL A 146 0.99 8.02 9.86
C VAL A 146 1.32 6.54 10.08
N THR A 147 0.92 5.66 9.15
CA THR A 147 1.21 4.22 9.25
C THR A 147 2.71 3.95 9.25
N LEU A 148 3.49 4.62 8.35
CA LEU A 148 4.93 4.47 8.31
C LEU A 148 5.62 4.96 9.59
N LEU A 149 5.19 6.12 10.13
CA LEU A 149 5.73 6.63 11.39
C LEU A 149 5.33 5.76 12.59
N TRP A 150 4.11 5.23 12.58
CA TRP A 150 3.66 4.31 13.62
C TRP A 150 4.46 3.00 13.57
N LEU A 151 4.67 2.44 12.39
CA LEU A 151 5.51 1.27 12.17
C LEU A 151 6.95 1.52 12.66
N ASP A 152 7.50 2.68 12.35
CA ASP A 152 8.81 3.13 12.80
C ASP A 152 8.94 3.16 14.33
N GLN A 153 7.90 3.62 15.02
CA GLN A 153 7.93 3.78 16.48
C GLN A 153 7.55 2.52 17.26
N THR A 154 6.71 1.64 16.70
CA THR A 154 6.12 0.52 17.45
C THR A 154 6.62 -0.85 17.05
N GLN A 155 7.13 -1.00 15.82
CA GLN A 155 7.58 -2.29 15.28
C GLN A 155 9.09 -2.39 15.17
N ARG A 156 9.83 -1.36 15.63
CA ARG A 156 11.28 -1.41 15.69
C ARG A 156 11.74 -1.96 17.02
N ASP A 157 12.54 -3.02 16.95
CA ASP A 157 13.37 -3.50 18.04
C ASP A 157 14.83 -3.13 17.71
N ASP A 158 15.43 -2.23 18.51
CA ASP A 158 16.77 -1.67 18.27
C ASP A 158 16.98 -1.13 16.83
N GLY A 159 15.94 -0.53 16.21
CA GLY A 159 16.01 0.06 14.86
C GLY A 159 15.63 -0.88 13.71
N PHE A 160 15.35 -2.16 13.99
CA PHE A 160 14.98 -3.16 12.99
C PHE A 160 13.49 -3.49 13.03
N VAL A 161 12.89 -3.59 11.84
CA VAL A 161 11.56 -4.21 11.67
C VAL A 161 11.79 -5.69 11.45
N SER A 162 11.32 -6.54 12.35
CA SER A 162 11.63 -7.98 12.34
C SER A 162 10.38 -8.85 12.29
N THR A 163 10.54 -10.02 11.68
CA THR A 163 9.59 -11.13 11.76
C THR A 163 10.32 -12.36 12.24
N SER A 164 9.66 -13.27 12.96
CA SER A 164 10.27 -14.50 13.48
C SER A 164 9.37 -15.70 13.32
N ARG A 165 9.98 -16.87 13.10
CA ARG A 165 9.29 -18.15 13.02
C ARG A 165 10.11 -19.26 13.67
N SER A 166 9.41 -20.24 14.24
CA SER A 166 10.04 -21.44 14.80
C SER A 166 10.24 -22.49 13.71
N PHE A 167 11.46 -23.01 13.64
CA PHE A 167 11.85 -24.11 12.75
C PHE A 167 12.43 -25.25 13.56
N ALA A 168 12.11 -26.47 13.13
CA ALA A 168 12.67 -27.70 13.71
C ALA A 168 12.94 -28.72 12.59
N THR A 169 14.10 -29.33 12.62
CA THR A 169 14.50 -30.38 11.68
C THR A 169 15.28 -31.47 12.39
N SER A 170 15.13 -32.71 11.96
CA SER A 170 16.02 -33.81 12.33
C SER A 170 17.38 -33.75 11.64
N GLY A 171 17.51 -32.88 10.61
CA GLY A 171 18.75 -32.60 9.92
C GLY A 171 19.75 -31.78 10.76
N SER A 172 20.90 -31.48 10.16
CA SER A 172 22.00 -30.78 10.81
C SER A 172 22.00 -29.27 10.59
N ALA A 173 21.13 -28.75 9.65
CA ALA A 173 21.06 -27.33 9.37
C ALA A 173 19.67 -26.89 8.89
N ILE A 174 19.42 -25.59 9.04
CA ILE A 174 18.35 -24.83 8.42
C ILE A 174 19.06 -23.82 7.52
N ALA A 175 18.76 -23.80 6.22
CA ALA A 175 19.32 -22.85 5.27
C ALA A 175 18.22 -21.99 4.67
N SER A 176 18.47 -20.72 4.43
CA SER A 176 17.59 -19.91 3.60
C SER A 176 17.74 -20.30 2.15
N ASP A 177 16.75 -19.98 1.31
CA ASP A 177 16.96 -19.89 -0.13
C ASP A 177 17.95 -18.77 -0.46
N GLN A 178 18.40 -18.75 -1.70
CA GLN A 178 19.39 -17.77 -2.17
C GLN A 178 18.78 -16.36 -2.15
N ILE A 179 19.44 -15.48 -1.42
CA ILE A 179 19.14 -14.04 -1.45
C ILE A 179 19.87 -13.46 -2.67
N GLU A 180 19.15 -13.33 -3.76
CA GLU A 180 19.70 -12.86 -5.04
C GLU A 180 19.97 -11.34 -5.01
N ALA A 181 21.22 -10.95 -4.89
CA ALA A 181 21.68 -9.57 -5.09
C ALA A 181 22.73 -9.46 -6.24
N GLY A 182 22.96 -10.57 -6.94
CA GLY A 182 23.98 -10.68 -8.00
C GLY A 182 23.67 -9.93 -9.30
N GLY A 183 22.38 -9.62 -9.56
CA GLY A 183 21.96 -8.88 -10.76
C GLY A 183 21.85 -7.36 -10.58
N ILE A 184 22.08 -6.85 -9.37
CA ILE A 184 21.90 -5.44 -9.04
C ILE A 184 23.22 -4.68 -9.28
N ALA A 185 23.20 -3.64 -10.13
CA ALA A 185 24.36 -2.79 -10.33
C ALA A 185 24.77 -2.06 -9.04
N GLU A 186 26.08 -1.82 -8.85
CA GLU A 186 26.58 -1.17 -7.63
C GLU A 186 25.86 0.17 -7.30
N GLY A 187 25.49 0.94 -8.33
CA GLY A 187 24.75 2.19 -8.15
C GLY A 187 23.32 1.98 -7.67
N GLU A 188 22.65 0.94 -8.13
CA GLU A 188 21.31 0.57 -7.67
C GLU A 188 21.35 -0.01 -6.25
N LEU A 189 22.38 -0.80 -5.94
CA LEU A 189 22.59 -1.32 -4.59
C LEU A 189 22.89 -0.19 -3.59
N ALA A 190 23.62 0.84 -3.98
CA ALA A 190 23.85 2.04 -3.17
C ALA A 190 22.55 2.81 -2.91
N ALA A 191 21.67 2.90 -3.91
CA ALA A 191 20.33 3.48 -3.75
C ALA A 191 19.47 2.63 -2.82
N LEU A 192 19.46 1.30 -3.00
CA LEU A 192 18.73 0.38 -2.11
C LEU A 192 19.19 0.47 -0.67
N ARG A 193 20.49 0.59 -0.40
CA ARG A 193 21.05 0.78 0.95
C ARG A 193 20.57 2.07 1.63
N THR A 194 20.14 3.07 0.87
CA THR A 194 19.52 4.27 1.43
C THR A 194 18.15 3.98 2.02
N PHE A 195 17.44 2.99 1.47
CA PHE A 195 16.10 2.60 1.90
C PHE A 195 16.11 1.38 2.83
N VAL A 196 16.98 0.42 2.57
CA VAL A 196 17.18 -0.79 3.35
C VAL A 196 18.62 -0.79 3.84
N GLY A 197 18.81 -0.56 5.13
CA GLY A 197 20.12 -0.58 5.79
C GLY A 197 20.61 -2.01 6.02
N ASP A 198 21.09 -2.27 7.23
CA ASP A 198 21.62 -3.58 7.61
C ASP A 198 20.48 -4.61 7.80
N VAL A 199 20.80 -5.86 7.54
CA VAL A 199 19.94 -7.02 7.81
C VAL A 199 20.44 -7.69 9.09
N ARG A 200 19.52 -7.95 10.03
CA ARG A 200 19.79 -8.67 11.25
C ARG A 200 19.15 -10.05 11.18
N VAL A 201 19.91 -11.05 11.52
CA VAL A 201 19.40 -12.42 11.73
C VAL A 201 19.62 -12.78 13.19
N GLU A 202 18.53 -13.09 13.88
CA GLU A 202 18.53 -13.52 15.27
C GLU A 202 18.08 -14.98 15.34
N VAL A 203 18.81 -15.78 16.11
CA VAL A 203 18.51 -17.21 16.31
C VAL A 203 18.43 -17.49 17.79
N GLN A 204 17.25 -17.89 18.24
CA GLN A 204 17.02 -18.33 19.60
C GLN A 204 16.87 -19.86 19.65
N PRO A 205 17.76 -20.59 20.28
CA PRO A 205 17.65 -22.05 20.39
C PRO A 205 16.42 -22.45 21.20
N VAL A 206 15.71 -23.47 20.72
CA VAL A 206 14.67 -24.12 21.50
C VAL A 206 15.34 -25.23 22.32
N GLY A 207 15.68 -24.93 23.59
CA GLY A 207 16.43 -25.81 24.49
C GLY A 207 17.77 -25.21 24.87
N ASN A 208 18.72 -26.09 25.29
CA ASN A 208 19.98 -25.66 25.93
C ASN A 208 21.22 -25.91 25.05
N ARG A 209 21.01 -26.29 23.77
CA ARG A 209 22.14 -26.52 22.85
C ARG A 209 22.68 -25.21 22.31
N PRO A 210 24.00 -25.03 22.27
CA PRO A 210 24.60 -23.89 21.58
C PRO A 210 24.25 -23.93 20.10
N VAL A 211 23.91 -22.75 19.53
CA VAL A 211 23.56 -22.59 18.13
C VAL A 211 24.60 -21.76 17.41
N PHE A 212 24.64 -21.95 16.11
CA PHE A 212 25.42 -21.18 15.16
C PHE A 212 24.46 -20.51 14.19
N VAL A 213 24.77 -19.28 13.82
CA VAL A 213 24.20 -18.56 12.68
C VAL A 213 25.31 -17.93 11.86
N GLY A 214 25.26 -18.09 10.55
CA GLY A 214 26.22 -17.49 9.65
C GLY A 214 25.60 -17.12 8.31
N ILE A 215 26.16 -16.11 7.67
CA ILE A 215 25.81 -15.69 6.29
C ILE A 215 27.03 -15.91 5.42
N ALA A 216 26.83 -16.59 4.29
CA ALA A 216 27.90 -16.92 3.37
C ALA A 216 27.47 -16.74 1.91
N PRO A 217 28.42 -16.58 0.98
CA PRO A 217 28.14 -16.72 -0.43
C PRO A 217 27.44 -18.06 -0.74
N ALA A 218 26.45 -18.03 -1.64
CA ALA A 218 25.61 -19.19 -1.95
C ALA A 218 26.43 -20.43 -2.36
N ASP A 219 27.46 -20.23 -3.19
CA ASP A 219 28.35 -21.32 -3.64
C ASP A 219 29.13 -21.97 -2.47
N ASP A 220 29.54 -21.19 -1.48
CA ASP A 220 30.28 -21.69 -0.32
C ASP A 220 29.34 -22.45 0.62
N ALA A 221 28.15 -21.89 0.87
CA ALA A 221 27.10 -22.54 1.66
C ALA A 221 26.65 -23.86 1.00
N ALA A 222 26.46 -23.89 -0.33
CA ALA A 222 26.08 -25.09 -1.06
C ALA A 222 27.16 -26.18 -0.98
N ARG A 223 28.44 -25.82 -1.06
CA ARG A 223 29.56 -26.76 -0.87
C ARG A 223 29.62 -27.30 0.56
N TYR A 224 29.39 -26.45 1.55
CA TYR A 224 29.40 -26.82 2.95
C TYR A 224 28.25 -27.77 3.30
N LEU A 225 27.06 -27.54 2.75
CA LEU A 225 25.86 -28.35 2.97
C LEU A 225 25.76 -29.56 2.03
N GLN A 226 26.74 -29.77 1.14
CA GLN A 226 26.71 -30.86 0.17
C GLN A 226 26.61 -32.25 0.83
N GLY A 227 25.54 -32.96 0.55
CA GLY A 227 25.29 -34.29 1.11
C GLY A 227 24.86 -34.31 2.58
N VAL A 228 24.70 -33.15 3.22
CA VAL A 228 24.21 -32.98 4.60
C VAL A 228 22.69 -32.93 4.59
N SER A 229 22.05 -33.61 5.55
CA SER A 229 20.60 -33.50 5.75
C SER A 229 20.26 -32.15 6.37
N HIS A 230 19.42 -31.35 5.67
CA HIS A 230 18.98 -30.03 6.13
C HIS A 230 17.59 -29.67 5.59
N ILE A 231 17.03 -28.55 6.00
CA ILE A 231 15.84 -27.95 5.42
C ILE A 231 16.19 -26.63 4.78
N GLU A 232 15.59 -26.36 3.62
CA GLU A 232 15.61 -25.05 2.95
C GLU A 232 14.30 -24.30 3.21
N VAL A 233 14.40 -23.02 3.45
CA VAL A 233 13.30 -22.11 3.75
C VAL A 233 13.33 -20.98 2.71
N ASP A 234 12.35 -20.97 1.81
CA ASP A 234 12.21 -19.93 0.77
C ASP A 234 11.73 -18.62 1.39
N ASP A 235 10.65 -18.71 2.15
CA ASP A 235 10.06 -17.58 2.88
C ASP A 235 9.50 -18.04 4.24
N PHE A 236 9.15 -17.06 5.09
CA PHE A 236 8.63 -17.37 6.43
C PHE A 236 7.20 -17.93 6.43
N ASP A 237 6.46 -17.83 5.33
CA ASP A 237 5.08 -18.30 5.22
C ASP A 237 4.97 -19.69 4.57
N SER A 238 5.98 -20.09 3.80
CA SER A 238 6.03 -21.36 3.10
C SER A 238 6.47 -22.52 3.99
N ALA A 239 6.13 -23.75 3.58
CA ALA A 239 6.61 -24.95 4.23
C ALA A 239 8.08 -25.21 3.85
N PRO A 240 8.98 -25.48 4.82
CA PRO A 240 10.37 -25.81 4.52
C PRO A 240 10.51 -27.03 3.63
N VAL A 241 11.47 -27.00 2.70
CA VAL A 241 11.79 -28.11 1.82
C VAL A 241 12.92 -28.95 2.42
N ALA A 242 12.67 -30.25 2.65
CA ALA A 242 13.68 -31.13 3.19
C ALA A 242 14.68 -31.56 2.10
N ARG A 243 15.97 -31.42 2.39
CA ARG A 243 17.09 -31.89 1.58
C ARG A 243 17.72 -33.11 2.29
N PRO A 244 17.52 -34.32 1.79
CA PRO A 244 18.08 -35.52 2.41
C PRO A 244 19.59 -35.57 2.22
N GLY A 245 20.27 -36.15 3.23
CA GLY A 245 21.70 -36.35 3.20
C GLY A 245 22.15 -37.26 4.33
N SER A 246 23.38 -37.75 4.28
CA SER A 246 24.00 -38.63 5.27
C SER A 246 25.39 -38.16 5.70
N ALA A 247 25.89 -37.08 5.09
CA ALA A 247 27.17 -36.51 5.49
C ALA A 247 27.05 -35.83 6.85
N VAL A 248 28.11 -35.94 7.62
CA VAL A 248 28.23 -35.28 8.94
C VAL A 248 28.63 -33.82 8.69
N LEU A 249 27.92 -32.91 9.29
CA LEU A 249 28.26 -31.49 9.25
C LEU A 249 29.44 -31.24 10.17
N THR A 250 30.50 -30.63 9.64
CA THR A 250 31.64 -30.18 10.50
C THR A 250 31.18 -28.96 11.31
N PRO A 251 31.79 -28.70 12.51
CA PRO A 251 31.43 -27.52 13.27
C PRO A 251 31.51 -26.27 12.42
N PRO A 252 30.41 -25.52 12.28
CA PRO A 252 30.34 -24.41 11.29
C PRO A 252 31.31 -23.27 11.59
N ALA A 253 31.60 -23.01 12.88
CA ALA A 253 32.49 -21.91 13.28
C ALA A 253 33.97 -22.12 12.86
N ASP A 254 34.35 -23.36 12.51
CA ASP A 254 35.72 -23.66 12.10
C ASP A 254 36.01 -23.30 10.64
N ASN A 255 35.00 -22.85 9.91
CA ASN A 255 35.09 -22.49 8.49
C ASN A 255 35.25 -20.98 8.29
N GLY A 256 36.19 -20.58 7.43
CA GLY A 256 36.56 -19.19 7.23
C GLY A 256 35.81 -18.47 6.08
N PHE A 257 34.77 -19.07 5.49
CA PHE A 257 34.04 -18.48 4.35
C PHE A 257 32.82 -17.65 4.77
N TRP A 258 32.48 -17.61 6.07
CA TRP A 258 31.36 -16.82 6.54
C TRP A 258 31.67 -15.32 6.46
N ALA A 259 30.83 -14.55 5.83
CA ALA A 259 30.92 -13.09 5.81
C ALA A 259 30.68 -12.50 7.20
N VAL A 260 29.69 -13.06 7.92
CA VAL A 260 29.40 -12.78 9.32
C VAL A 260 28.95 -14.09 9.98
N GLN A 261 29.31 -14.27 11.26
CA GLN A 261 28.90 -15.44 12.03
C GLN A 261 28.81 -15.16 13.52
N ALA A 262 27.95 -15.91 14.21
CA ALA A 262 27.89 -15.96 15.66
C ALA A 262 27.61 -17.39 16.11
N SER A 263 28.20 -17.80 17.25
CA SER A 263 28.05 -19.13 17.80
C SER A 263 28.15 -19.12 19.32
N GLY A 264 27.28 -19.82 20.00
CA GLY A 264 27.31 -19.90 21.46
C GLY A 264 26.02 -20.41 22.08
N PRO A 265 26.00 -20.47 23.42
CA PRO A 265 24.80 -20.78 24.18
C PRO A 265 23.86 -19.57 24.21
N GLY A 266 22.53 -19.83 24.20
CA GLY A 266 21.51 -18.80 24.21
C GLY A 266 21.31 -18.13 22.86
N PRO A 267 20.61 -17.01 22.80
CA PRO A 267 20.35 -16.28 21.56
C PRO A 267 21.63 -15.82 20.87
N GLN A 268 21.71 -16.03 19.57
CA GLN A 268 22.81 -15.56 18.73
C GLN A 268 22.26 -14.60 17.68
N GLN A 269 23.05 -13.58 17.36
CA GLN A 269 22.65 -12.53 16.43
C GLN A 269 23.81 -12.18 15.51
N VAL A 270 23.52 -11.97 14.25
CA VAL A 270 24.44 -11.39 13.26
C VAL A 270 23.78 -10.20 12.58
N THR A 271 24.57 -9.17 12.31
CA THR A 271 24.15 -8.03 11.51
C THR A 271 25.04 -8.00 10.26
N TRP A 272 24.41 -7.88 9.12
CA TRP A 272 25.08 -7.94 7.83
C TRP A 272 24.61 -6.83 6.91
N THR A 273 25.57 -6.11 6.35
CA THR A 273 25.29 -5.11 5.30
C THR A 273 25.23 -5.83 3.96
N ALA A 274 24.09 -5.69 3.24
CA ALA A 274 23.90 -6.33 1.95
C ALA A 274 25.02 -6.01 0.97
N GLN A 275 25.59 -7.06 0.35
CA GLN A 275 26.66 -6.98 -0.62
C GLN A 275 26.20 -7.59 -1.96
N PRO A 276 26.80 -7.17 -3.10
CA PRO A 276 26.51 -7.82 -4.38
C PRO A 276 26.83 -9.31 -4.33
N GLY A 277 26.05 -10.12 -5.01
CA GLY A 277 26.22 -11.59 -5.05
C GLY A 277 25.02 -12.31 -4.47
N ASP A 278 25.08 -13.62 -4.47
CA ASP A 278 24.02 -14.49 -3.96
C ASP A 278 24.44 -15.01 -2.58
N TRP A 279 23.57 -14.89 -1.60
CA TRP A 279 23.86 -15.11 -0.20
C TRP A 279 22.87 -16.09 0.43
N VAL A 280 23.37 -16.87 1.40
CA VAL A 280 22.58 -17.86 2.13
C VAL A 280 22.82 -17.69 3.62
N VAL A 281 21.74 -17.71 4.40
CA VAL A 281 21.78 -17.79 5.86
C VAL A 281 21.76 -19.26 6.26
N VAL A 282 22.69 -19.66 7.12
CA VAL A 282 22.75 -21.02 7.67
C VAL A 282 22.64 -20.98 9.18
N VAL A 283 21.72 -21.78 9.72
CA VAL A 283 21.54 -22.01 11.16
C VAL A 283 21.79 -23.49 11.46
N ALA A 284 22.63 -23.77 12.43
CA ALA A 284 23.00 -25.11 12.81
C ALA A 284 23.26 -25.23 14.36
N ASN A 285 23.38 -26.45 14.89
CA ASN A 285 23.97 -26.58 16.18
C ASN A 285 25.46 -26.22 16.10
N ALA A 286 26.03 -25.60 17.15
CA ALA A 286 27.40 -25.11 17.11
C ALA A 286 28.45 -26.24 16.92
N ASP A 287 28.12 -27.47 17.29
CA ASP A 287 28.94 -28.66 17.13
C ASP A 287 28.67 -29.45 15.82
N GLY A 288 27.76 -28.94 14.96
CA GLY A 288 27.34 -29.61 13.73
C GLY A 288 26.41 -30.81 13.93
N SER A 289 25.99 -31.09 15.15
CA SER A 289 25.12 -32.24 15.46
C SER A 289 23.70 -32.06 14.84
N PRO A 290 23.05 -33.19 14.47
CA PRO A 290 21.70 -33.15 13.94
C PRO A 290 20.65 -32.78 15.01
N GLY A 291 19.43 -32.46 14.57
CA GLY A 291 18.30 -32.07 15.41
C GLY A 291 18.37 -30.61 15.80
N VAL A 292 18.34 -29.73 14.78
CA VAL A 292 18.30 -28.28 14.98
C VAL A 292 16.87 -27.84 15.26
N SER A 293 16.71 -27.08 16.36
CA SER A 293 15.43 -26.47 16.72
C SER A 293 15.67 -25.05 17.22
N ALA A 294 15.15 -24.06 16.48
CA ALA A 294 15.38 -22.67 16.81
C ALA A 294 14.22 -21.77 16.33
N ILE A 295 14.05 -20.65 17.02
CA ILE A 295 13.26 -19.53 16.52
C ILE A 295 14.22 -18.64 15.75
N VAL A 296 13.96 -18.47 14.46
CA VAL A 296 14.76 -17.63 13.56
C VAL A 296 13.98 -16.33 13.31
N GLY A 297 14.59 -15.22 13.63
CA GLY A 297 14.11 -13.88 13.35
C GLY A 297 14.95 -13.22 12.26
N VAL A 298 14.32 -12.56 11.31
CA VAL A 298 15.00 -11.72 10.32
C VAL A 298 14.43 -10.33 10.43
N GLY A 299 15.30 -9.34 10.56
CA GLY A 299 14.97 -7.93 10.64
C GLY A 299 15.75 -7.13 9.61
N ALA A 300 15.15 -6.07 9.12
CA ALA A 300 15.80 -5.10 8.26
C ALA A 300 15.74 -3.71 8.86
N GLU A 301 16.86 -3.01 8.81
CA GLU A 301 16.88 -1.59 9.12
C GLU A 301 16.30 -0.81 7.93
N LEU A 302 15.35 0.09 8.21
CA LEU A 302 14.69 0.92 7.21
C LEU A 302 14.91 2.40 7.56
N PRO A 303 16.11 2.94 7.31
CA PRO A 303 16.49 4.29 7.75
C PRO A 303 15.68 5.40 7.07
N ALA A 304 15.16 5.15 5.87
CA ALA A 304 14.35 6.11 5.14
C ALA A 304 12.88 6.21 5.61
N LEU A 305 12.38 5.25 6.40
CA LEU A 305 10.98 5.19 6.83
C LEU A 305 10.47 6.49 7.49
N PRO A 306 11.16 7.07 8.48
CA PRO A 306 10.68 8.30 9.11
C PRO A 306 10.72 9.49 8.14
N LEU A 307 11.71 9.57 7.26
CA LEU A 307 11.80 10.63 6.26
C LEU A 307 10.65 10.54 5.23
N VAL A 308 10.37 9.33 4.75
CA VAL A 308 9.27 9.08 3.80
C VAL A 308 7.92 9.37 4.48
N GLY A 309 7.72 8.89 5.72
CA GLY A 309 6.51 9.15 6.50
C GLY A 309 6.27 10.65 6.73
N ALA A 310 7.29 11.37 7.18
CA ALA A 310 7.23 12.83 7.36
C ALA A 310 7.00 13.56 6.02
N GLY A 311 7.69 13.16 4.96
CA GLY A 311 7.50 13.71 3.62
C GLY A 311 6.07 13.56 3.10
N LEU A 312 5.45 12.38 3.30
CA LEU A 312 4.06 12.15 2.95
C LEU A 312 3.11 13.06 3.74
N LEU A 313 3.36 13.28 5.05
CA LEU A 313 2.56 14.20 5.85
C LEU A 313 2.68 15.65 5.39
N VAL A 314 3.90 16.12 5.10
CA VAL A 314 4.11 17.48 4.55
C VAL A 314 3.41 17.62 3.20
N PHE A 315 3.54 16.63 2.32
CA PHE A 315 2.87 16.62 1.02
C PHE A 315 1.34 16.61 1.16
N SER A 316 0.80 15.89 2.14
CA SER A 316 -0.64 15.88 2.41
C SER A 316 -1.17 17.25 2.83
N VAL A 317 -0.44 17.95 3.71
CA VAL A 317 -0.80 19.33 4.11
C VAL A 317 -0.77 20.27 2.90
N PHE A 318 0.23 20.15 2.05
CA PHE A 318 0.30 20.91 0.80
C PHE A 318 -0.94 20.65 -0.09
N LEU A 319 -1.32 19.38 -0.30
CA LEU A 319 -2.51 19.01 -1.08
C LEU A 319 -3.79 19.56 -0.47
N LEU A 320 -3.94 19.53 0.87
CA LEU A 320 -5.09 20.09 1.57
C LEU A 320 -5.18 21.60 1.40
N VAL A 321 -4.07 22.32 1.53
CA VAL A 321 -4.04 23.77 1.37
C VAL A 321 -4.37 24.18 -0.04
N VAL A 322 -3.75 23.54 -1.04
CA VAL A 322 -4.00 23.84 -2.46
C VAL A 322 -5.43 23.45 -2.83
N GLY A 323 -5.88 22.24 -2.45
CA GLY A 323 -7.23 21.76 -2.73
C GLY A 323 -8.29 22.65 -2.07
N GLY A 324 -8.10 22.99 -0.80
CA GLY A 324 -8.99 23.89 -0.07
C GLY A 324 -9.04 25.29 -0.65
N ALA A 325 -7.91 25.85 -1.09
CA ALA A 325 -7.85 27.16 -1.75
C ALA A 325 -8.61 27.15 -3.08
N LEU A 326 -8.44 26.10 -3.90
CA LEU A 326 -9.18 25.98 -5.17
C LEU A 326 -10.69 25.95 -4.94
N VAL A 327 -11.14 25.16 -3.97
CA VAL A 327 -12.56 25.08 -3.61
C VAL A 327 -13.07 26.42 -3.07
N ALA A 328 -12.34 27.06 -2.16
CA ALA A 328 -12.71 28.35 -1.58
C ALA A 328 -12.83 29.44 -2.67
N VAL A 329 -11.87 29.51 -3.60
CA VAL A 329 -11.93 30.44 -4.74
C VAL A 329 -13.13 30.16 -5.65
N ALA A 330 -13.40 28.88 -5.96
CA ALA A 330 -14.57 28.51 -6.78
C ALA A 330 -15.89 28.93 -6.11
N ILE A 331 -16.02 28.71 -4.79
CA ILE A 331 -17.21 29.11 -4.03
C ILE A 331 -17.34 30.63 -3.91
N SER A 332 -16.27 31.35 -3.58
CA SER A 332 -16.30 32.82 -3.45
C SER A 332 -16.68 33.50 -4.75
N GLN A 333 -16.15 33.03 -5.89
CA GLN A 333 -16.52 33.54 -7.21
C GLN A 333 -17.96 33.19 -7.61
N ALA A 334 -18.53 32.09 -7.09
CA ALA A 334 -19.93 31.74 -7.33
C ALA A 334 -20.90 32.56 -6.45
N SER A 335 -20.44 33.04 -5.30
CA SER A 335 -21.23 33.78 -4.31
C SER A 335 -21.19 35.30 -4.49
N ALA A 336 -20.25 35.82 -5.31
CA ALA A 336 -20.12 37.25 -5.57
C ALA A 336 -21.43 37.82 -6.15
N ARG A 337 -22.10 38.72 -5.38
CA ARG A 337 -23.30 39.42 -5.79
C ARG A 337 -22.94 40.38 -6.93
N SER A 338 -23.65 40.34 -8.04
CA SER A 338 -23.63 41.44 -9.00
C SER A 338 -24.05 42.74 -8.29
N PRO A 339 -23.30 43.85 -8.42
CA PRO A 339 -23.75 45.12 -7.87
C PRO A 339 -25.09 45.45 -8.48
N SER A 340 -26.10 45.70 -7.63
CA SER A 340 -27.39 46.23 -8.08
C SER A 340 -27.11 47.54 -8.82
N ARG A 341 -27.39 47.61 -10.13
CA ARG A 341 -27.50 48.86 -10.85
C ARG A 341 -28.72 49.59 -10.29
N SER A 342 -28.47 50.48 -9.31
CA SER A 342 -29.40 51.55 -8.99
C SER A 342 -29.23 52.62 -10.06
N GLY A 343 -30.18 52.71 -10.97
CA GLY A 343 -30.43 53.79 -11.87
C GLY A 343 -31.86 54.28 -11.70
#